data_7e5fc414ab9687aedb6c26d3462f8e9b
#
_entry.id   7e5fc414ab9687aedb6c26d3462f8e9b
#
_cell.length_a   1.000
_cell.length_b   1.000
_cell.length_c   1.000
_cell.angle_alpha   90.00
_cell.angle_beta   90.00
_cell.angle_gamma   90.00
#
_symmetry.space_group_name_H-M   'P 1'
#
loop_
_entity.id
_entity.type
_entity.pdbx_description
1 polymer ?
#
loop_
_entity_poly.entity_id
_entity_poly.type
_entity_poly.pdbx_seq_one_letter_code
_entity_poly.pdbx_strand_id
1 'polypeptide(L)'
;MKRRVKALTVVLAICLITVFIRCQSNETPIQQLIVVVNGDSIEMVFVKGGTFMMGCTDEQGCDCEDNEKPARKESVSDFYIGKYEVTQRLWRAVMDTDSILPFNGGCEDCPMENVSWKNAQEFIGRLNA
;
A
#
# COMPACT_ATOMS: atom_id res chain seq x y z
N MET A 1 27.66 -58.76 9.27
CA MET A 1 26.54 -57.97 9.79
C MET A 1 26.85 -56.47 10.06
N LYS A 2 27.90 -55.86 9.52
CA LYS A 2 28.31 -54.46 9.82
C LYS A 2 28.08 -53.43 8.67
N ARG A 3 27.51 -53.85 7.52
CA ARG A 3 27.34 -52.92 6.36
C ARG A 3 25.93 -52.32 6.21
N ARG A 4 24.91 -52.80 6.90
CA ARG A 4 23.54 -52.29 6.78
C ARG A 4 23.20 -51.09 7.67
N VAL A 5 23.97 -50.89 8.74
CA VAL A 5 23.72 -49.78 9.69
C VAL A 5 24.17 -48.41 9.14
N LYS A 6 25.21 -48.38 8.27
CA LYS A 6 25.72 -47.12 7.69
C LYS A 6 24.79 -46.51 6.64
N ALA A 7 24.05 -47.33 5.90
CA ALA A 7 23.13 -46.82 4.87
C ALA A 7 21.88 -46.16 5.49
N LEU A 8 21.39 -46.72 6.61
CA LEU A 8 20.20 -46.20 7.28
C LEU A 8 20.47 -44.83 7.96
N THR A 9 21.68 -44.65 8.51
CA THR A 9 22.07 -43.39 9.17
C THR A 9 22.24 -42.24 8.18
N VAL A 10 22.72 -42.52 6.96
CA VAL A 10 22.89 -41.52 5.90
C VAL A 10 21.52 -41.08 5.34
N VAL A 11 20.58 -42.02 5.17
CA VAL A 11 19.21 -41.68 4.69
C VAL A 11 18.45 -40.86 5.71
N LEU A 12 18.59 -41.12 7.02
CA LEU A 12 17.98 -40.32 8.08
C LEU A 12 18.58 -38.90 8.17
N ALA A 13 19.89 -38.75 7.96
CA ALA A 13 20.54 -37.45 7.93
C ALA A 13 20.12 -36.60 6.72
N ILE A 14 19.92 -37.22 5.56
CA ILE A 14 19.42 -36.51 4.35
C ILE A 14 17.95 -36.09 4.53
N CYS A 15 17.11 -36.93 5.14
CA CYS A 15 15.72 -36.54 5.43
C CYS A 15 15.61 -35.41 6.44
N LEU A 16 16.50 -35.28 7.42
CA LEU A 16 16.50 -34.18 8.37
C LEU A 16 16.97 -32.85 7.73
N ILE A 17 17.90 -32.91 6.78
CA ILE A 17 18.34 -31.70 6.06
C ILE A 17 17.26 -31.17 5.09
N THR A 18 16.45 -32.05 4.49
CA THR A 18 15.35 -31.62 3.59
C THR A 18 14.16 -31.03 4.34
N VAL A 19 14.00 -31.32 5.62
CA VAL A 19 12.93 -30.72 6.46
C VAL A 19 13.29 -29.29 6.91
N PHE A 20 14.59 -28.99 7.07
CA PHE A 20 15.02 -27.63 7.49
C PHE A 20 15.01 -26.57 6.37
N ILE A 21 14.93 -26.97 5.09
CA ILE A 21 14.91 -26.02 3.97
C ILE A 21 13.49 -25.47 3.67
N ARG A 22 12.44 -25.99 4.34
CA ARG A 22 11.05 -25.61 4.07
C ARG A 22 10.43 -24.59 5.03
N CYS A 23 11.21 -23.96 5.89
CA CYS A 23 10.68 -22.89 6.75
C CYS A 23 11.19 -21.50 6.32
N GLN A 24 11.09 -21.19 5.02
CA GLN A 24 10.92 -19.81 4.59
C GLN A 24 9.42 -19.58 4.51
N SER A 25 8.88 -18.96 5.54
CA SER A 25 7.53 -18.39 5.49
C SER A 25 7.53 -17.36 4.36
N ASN A 26 7.09 -17.76 3.17
CA ASN A 26 6.59 -16.83 2.19
C ASN A 26 5.31 -16.25 2.81
N GLU A 27 5.45 -15.30 3.71
CA GLU A 27 4.33 -14.48 4.13
C GLU A 27 3.85 -13.75 2.88
N THR A 28 2.74 -14.23 2.34
CA THR A 28 2.04 -13.49 1.30
C THR A 28 1.62 -12.17 1.93
N PRO A 29 1.93 -11.02 1.32
CA PRO A 29 1.53 -9.74 1.87
C PRO A 29 0.03 -9.72 2.08
N ILE A 30 -0.41 -9.16 3.20
CA ILE A 30 -1.83 -8.97 3.49
C ILE A 30 -2.41 -8.14 2.36
N GLN A 31 -3.32 -8.72 1.57
CA GLN A 31 -3.87 -8.03 0.40
C GLN A 31 -4.79 -6.86 0.77
N GLN A 32 -5.30 -6.84 1.99
CA GLN A 32 -6.22 -5.84 2.48
C GLN A 32 -5.95 -5.54 3.95
N LEU A 33 -5.80 -4.27 4.29
CA LEU A 33 -5.56 -3.78 5.64
C LEU A 33 -6.69 -2.82 6.02
N ILE A 34 -7.24 -2.93 7.23
CA ILE A 34 -8.21 -1.99 7.77
C ILE A 34 -7.53 -1.18 8.86
N VAL A 35 -7.47 0.12 8.68
CA VAL A 35 -6.97 1.09 9.67
C VAL A 35 -8.18 1.74 10.33
N VAL A 36 -8.27 1.69 11.66
CA VAL A 36 -9.37 2.31 12.43
C VAL A 36 -8.88 3.61 13.05
N VAL A 37 -9.60 4.69 12.80
CA VAL A 37 -9.28 6.04 13.29
C VAL A 37 -10.54 6.68 13.88
N ASN A 38 -10.53 6.95 15.19
CA ASN A 38 -11.62 7.62 15.91
C ASN A 38 -13.02 7.02 15.66
N GLY A 39 -13.10 5.69 15.50
CA GLY A 39 -14.36 4.98 15.24
C GLY A 39 -14.74 4.87 13.76
N ASP A 40 -13.99 5.51 12.87
CA ASP A 40 -14.10 5.35 11.44
C ASP A 40 -13.04 4.37 10.91
N SER A 41 -13.14 3.88 9.68
CA SER A 41 -12.22 2.89 9.12
C SER A 41 -11.79 3.24 7.70
N ILE A 42 -10.51 2.97 7.42
CA ILE A 42 -9.92 3.09 6.08
C ILE A 42 -9.59 1.69 5.59
N GLU A 43 -10.21 1.29 4.49
CA GLU A 43 -9.87 0.05 3.80
C GLU A 43 -8.67 0.31 2.87
N MET A 44 -7.55 -0.35 3.14
CA MET A 44 -6.31 -0.21 2.38
C MET A 44 -6.08 -1.45 1.53
N VAL A 45 -5.64 -1.26 0.30
CA VAL A 45 -5.31 -2.32 -0.66
C VAL A 45 -3.80 -2.37 -0.86
N PHE A 46 -3.24 -3.57 -0.81
CA PHE A 46 -1.82 -3.78 -1.12
C PHE A 46 -1.56 -3.59 -2.61
N VAL A 47 -0.53 -2.80 -2.93
CA VAL A 47 -0.02 -2.60 -4.28
C VAL A 47 1.44 -3.05 -4.31
N LYS A 48 1.72 -4.04 -5.14
CA LYS A 48 3.10 -4.47 -5.36
C LYS A 48 3.87 -3.38 -6.10
N GLY A 49 5.02 -3.04 -5.56
CA GLY A 49 5.94 -2.09 -6.17
C GLY A 49 6.44 -2.54 -7.53
N GLY A 50 6.95 -1.60 -8.28
CA GLY A 50 7.42 -1.85 -9.63
C GLY A 50 8.01 -0.59 -10.25
N THR A 51 8.21 -0.66 -11.55
CA THR A 51 8.77 0.44 -12.34
C THR A 51 7.77 0.84 -13.41
N PHE A 52 7.58 2.14 -13.59
CA PHE A 52 6.67 2.71 -14.58
C PHE A 52 7.29 3.96 -15.22
N MET A 53 6.70 4.42 -16.32
CA MET A 53 7.03 5.70 -16.94
C MET A 53 6.12 6.78 -16.37
N MET A 54 6.70 7.78 -15.72
CA MET A 54 6.00 8.94 -15.18
C MET A 54 6.17 10.13 -16.12
N GLY A 55 5.08 10.79 -16.43
CA GLY A 55 5.03 11.93 -17.35
C GLY A 55 4.34 11.57 -18.66
N CYS A 56 4.48 12.45 -19.64
CA CYS A 56 3.88 12.30 -20.96
C CYS A 56 4.48 11.12 -21.72
N THR A 57 3.69 10.07 -21.92
CA THR A 57 4.03 8.90 -22.74
C THR A 57 3.40 9.00 -24.12
N ASP A 58 3.86 8.16 -25.07
CA ASP A 58 3.36 8.16 -26.44
C ASP A 58 1.85 7.85 -26.54
N GLU A 59 1.31 7.14 -25.54
CA GLU A 59 -0.13 6.82 -25.47
C GLU A 59 -1.02 8.05 -25.21
N GLN A 60 -0.48 9.10 -24.57
CA GLN A 60 -1.22 10.34 -24.28
C GLN A 60 -1.33 11.25 -25.52
N GLY A 61 -0.48 11.06 -26.52
CA GLY A 61 -0.54 11.81 -27.78
C GLY A 61 -0.27 13.32 -27.59
N CYS A 62 -1.22 14.16 -27.99
CA CYS A 62 -1.09 15.64 -27.95
C CYS A 62 -1.63 16.28 -26.64
N ASP A 63 -2.18 15.52 -25.73
CA ASP A 63 -2.82 16.04 -24.51
C ASP A 63 -1.85 16.23 -23.34
N CYS A 64 -0.55 16.36 -23.64
CA CYS A 64 0.51 16.49 -22.64
C CYS A 64 0.86 17.94 -22.34
N GLU A 65 0.90 18.27 -21.05
CA GLU A 65 1.41 19.51 -20.56
C GLU A 65 2.97 19.55 -20.60
N ASP A 66 3.57 20.74 -20.69
CA ASP A 66 5.03 20.87 -20.75
C ASP A 66 5.75 20.42 -19.48
N ASN A 67 5.09 20.51 -18.33
CA ASN A 67 5.60 20.05 -17.03
C ASN A 67 5.62 18.53 -16.88
N GLU A 68 4.96 17.78 -17.78
CA GLU A 68 4.96 16.32 -17.85
C GLU A 68 6.12 15.76 -18.70
N LYS A 69 6.91 16.64 -19.32
CA LYS A 69 7.99 16.27 -20.22
C LYS A 69 9.37 16.58 -19.62
N PRO A 70 10.37 15.71 -19.86
CA PRO A 70 10.27 14.42 -20.53
C PRO A 70 9.69 13.34 -19.63
N ALA A 71 9.07 12.32 -20.21
CA ALA A 71 8.70 11.12 -19.48
C ALA A 71 9.95 10.47 -18.89
N ARG A 72 9.88 10.03 -17.64
CA ARG A 72 11.00 9.42 -16.92
C ARG A 72 10.61 8.12 -16.24
N LYS A 73 11.59 7.24 -16.11
CA LYS A 73 11.41 5.96 -15.45
C LYS A 73 11.48 6.15 -13.94
N GLU A 74 10.42 5.78 -13.24
CA GLU A 74 10.33 5.83 -11.79
C GLU A 74 10.10 4.44 -11.20
N SER A 75 10.55 4.24 -9.97
CA SER A 75 10.37 2.98 -9.25
C SER A 75 9.77 3.25 -7.89
N VAL A 76 8.78 2.44 -7.51
CA VAL A 76 8.15 2.47 -6.20
C VAL A 76 8.32 1.11 -5.52
N SER A 77 8.50 1.12 -4.21
CA SER A 77 8.44 -0.09 -3.38
C SER A 77 6.98 -0.55 -3.20
N ASP A 78 6.80 -1.73 -2.60
CA ASP A 78 5.48 -2.19 -2.17
C ASP A 78 4.84 -1.18 -1.22
N PHE A 79 3.52 -0.93 -1.36
CA PHE A 79 2.79 0.03 -0.54
C PHE A 79 1.32 -0.34 -0.40
N TYR A 80 0.63 0.33 0.52
CA TYR A 80 -0.82 0.28 0.63
C TYR A 80 -1.42 1.61 0.18
N ILE A 81 -2.56 1.54 -0.50
CA ILE A 81 -3.33 2.71 -0.92
C ILE A 81 -4.76 2.58 -0.40
N GLY A 82 -5.40 3.69 -0.05
CA GLY A 82 -6.82 3.70 0.26
C GLY A 82 -7.64 3.15 -0.90
N LYS A 83 -8.52 2.20 -0.62
CA LYS A 83 -9.43 1.63 -1.62
C LYS A 83 -10.42 2.67 -2.16
N TYR A 84 -10.77 3.59 -1.30
CA TYR A 84 -11.67 4.69 -1.58
C TYR A 84 -11.00 6.02 -1.23
N GLU A 85 -11.55 7.08 -1.74
CA GLU A 85 -11.17 8.44 -1.40
C GLU A 85 -11.46 8.73 0.08
N VAL A 86 -10.73 9.69 0.64
CA VAL A 86 -10.97 10.16 2.02
C VAL A 86 -12.33 10.85 2.07
N THR A 87 -13.24 10.33 2.88
CA THR A 87 -14.58 10.90 3.04
C THR A 87 -14.57 12.15 3.92
N GLN A 88 -15.61 12.99 3.82
CA GLN A 88 -15.78 14.17 4.68
C GLN A 88 -15.87 13.79 6.15
N ARG A 89 -16.53 12.67 6.48
CA ARG A 89 -16.58 12.11 7.84
C ARG A 89 -15.20 11.76 8.37
N LEU A 90 -14.43 10.97 7.60
CA LEU A 90 -13.07 10.58 7.97
C LEU A 90 -12.16 11.80 8.13
N TRP A 91 -12.26 12.76 7.22
CA TRP A 91 -11.51 14.01 7.31
C TRP A 91 -11.75 14.72 8.65
N ARG A 92 -13.02 14.90 9.03
CA ARG A 92 -13.39 15.52 10.32
C ARG A 92 -12.88 14.71 11.50
N ALA A 93 -12.98 13.38 11.45
CA ALA A 93 -12.50 12.52 12.52
C ALA A 93 -10.99 12.65 12.79
N VAL A 94 -10.18 12.89 11.74
CA VAL A 94 -8.74 13.06 11.84
C VAL A 94 -8.34 14.51 12.16
N MET A 95 -8.98 15.47 11.49
CA MET A 95 -8.58 16.89 11.60
C MET A 95 -9.19 17.60 12.80
N ASP A 96 -10.25 17.03 13.38
CA ASP A 96 -10.99 17.62 14.50
C ASP A 96 -11.44 19.07 14.22
N THR A 97 -11.85 19.33 12.98
CA THR A 97 -12.22 20.66 12.52
C THR A 97 -13.10 20.63 11.29
N ASP A 98 -14.02 21.56 11.20
CA ASP A 98 -14.83 21.89 10.02
C ASP A 98 -14.27 23.10 9.25
N SER A 99 -13.00 23.43 9.45
CA SER A 99 -12.38 24.66 8.88
C SER A 99 -12.28 24.64 7.36
N ILE A 100 -12.34 23.47 6.73
CA ILE A 100 -12.38 23.33 5.28
C ILE A 100 -13.81 22.98 4.90
N LEU A 101 -14.45 23.85 4.14
CA LEU A 101 -15.80 23.64 3.64
C LEU A 101 -15.74 23.01 2.25
N PRO A 102 -16.16 21.76 2.09
CA PRO A 102 -16.28 21.16 0.77
C PRO A 102 -17.37 21.83 -0.04
N PHE A 103 -17.26 21.86 -1.36
CA PHE A 103 -18.31 22.39 -2.25
C PHE A 103 -19.62 21.62 -2.09
N ASN A 104 -19.54 20.31 -1.91
CA ASN A 104 -20.67 19.43 -1.69
C ASN A 104 -20.83 19.10 -0.19
N GLY A 105 -20.83 20.12 0.67
CA GLY A 105 -20.95 19.97 2.10
C GLY A 105 -22.25 19.27 2.55
N GLY A 106 -22.21 18.62 3.72
CA GLY A 106 -23.35 17.90 4.30
C GLY A 106 -23.50 16.45 3.82
N CYS A 107 -22.54 15.92 3.06
CA CYS A 107 -22.48 14.53 2.65
C CYS A 107 -21.34 13.82 3.40
N GLU A 108 -21.66 13.10 4.46
CA GLU A 108 -20.68 12.41 5.31
C GLU A 108 -19.81 11.42 4.54
N ASP A 109 -20.40 10.67 3.63
CA ASP A 109 -19.76 9.61 2.86
C ASP A 109 -19.24 10.06 1.48
N CYS A 110 -19.41 11.36 1.16
CA CYS A 110 -18.82 11.94 -0.06
C CYS A 110 -17.32 12.17 0.13
N PRO A 111 -16.52 12.14 -0.95
CA PRO A 111 -15.12 12.51 -0.90
C PRO A 111 -14.91 13.90 -0.31
N MET A 112 -13.81 14.05 0.43
CA MET A 112 -13.36 15.37 0.87
C MET A 112 -12.67 16.07 -0.29
N GLU A 113 -13.13 17.26 -0.62
CA GLU A 113 -12.61 18.08 -1.71
C GLU A 113 -12.28 19.49 -1.23
N ASN A 114 -11.81 20.35 -2.11
CA ASN A 114 -11.38 21.72 -1.79
C ASN A 114 -10.23 21.78 -0.77
N VAL A 115 -9.34 20.77 -0.78
CA VAL A 115 -8.16 20.67 0.09
C VAL A 115 -6.89 21.06 -0.64
N SER A 116 -6.05 21.86 0.00
CA SER A 116 -4.72 22.18 -0.51
C SER A 116 -3.73 21.05 -0.21
N TRP A 117 -2.59 21.07 -0.91
CA TRP A 117 -1.47 20.17 -0.59
C TRP A 117 -1.05 20.24 0.88
N LYS A 118 -1.02 21.45 1.47
CA LYS A 118 -0.68 21.65 2.88
C LYS A 118 -1.71 20.97 3.80
N ASN A 119 -3.00 21.08 3.50
CA ASN A 119 -4.05 20.41 4.28
C ASN A 119 -3.91 18.88 4.20
N ALA A 120 -3.61 18.34 3.01
CA ALA A 120 -3.37 16.91 2.84
C ALA A 120 -2.14 16.44 3.65
N GLN A 121 -1.05 17.20 3.69
CA GLN A 121 0.13 16.88 4.51
C GLN A 121 -0.19 16.90 6.01
N GLU A 122 -0.97 17.86 6.48
CA GLU A 122 -1.41 17.92 7.87
C GLU A 122 -2.30 16.73 8.22
N PHE A 123 -3.26 16.38 7.36
CA PHE A 123 -4.10 15.19 7.52
C PHE A 123 -3.26 13.92 7.68
N ILE A 124 -2.29 13.69 6.78
CA ILE A 124 -1.38 12.54 6.84
C ILE A 124 -0.57 12.55 8.15
N GLY A 125 -0.07 13.72 8.55
CA GLY A 125 0.67 13.87 9.81
C GLY A 125 -0.17 13.47 11.04
N ARG A 126 -1.42 13.89 11.10
CA ARG A 126 -2.34 13.55 12.20
C ARG A 126 -2.80 12.08 12.15
N LEU A 127 -2.98 11.54 10.94
CA LEU A 127 -3.35 10.14 10.75
C LEU A 127 -2.28 9.17 11.28
N ASN A 128 -1.01 9.58 11.26
CA ASN A 128 0.15 8.78 11.69
C ASN A 128 0.62 9.09 13.13
N ALA A 129 -0.04 9.97 13.86
CA ALA A 129 0.33 10.34 15.22
C ALA A 129 -0.25 9.38 16.26
#